data_780c92b42d356f0cc3ade6214cf932c7
#
_entry.id   780c92b42d356f0cc3ade6214cf932c7
#
_cell.length_a   1.000
_cell.length_b   1.000
_cell.length_c   1.000
_cell.angle_alpha   90.00
_cell.angle_beta   90.00
_cell.angle_gamma   90.00
#
_symmetry.space_group_name_H-M   'P 1'
#
loop_
_entity.id
_entity.type
_entity.pdbx_description
1 polymer ?
#
loop_
_entity_poly.entity_id
_entity_poly.type
_entity_poly.pdbx_seq_one_letter_code
_entity_poly.pdbx_strand_id
1 'polypeptide(L)'
;MGDTGPMALSPPRLRLTRKDWIGDAVLTIVGGAVCLVAVFLPWANTEGAGLMNYSLTHPDTVRGLLETQWGLPALSLAVAVSVAGVLMLAIGPGRLGVVLGLLTMAAGVGIVLVARDATGAAYGLGTQAGLGAVITLFTGVLLVPIGLASAAVAGALLYFGREATTDPPAPGNAPPS
;
A
#
# COMPACT_ATOMS: atom_id res chain seq x y z
N MET A 1 1.06 30.54 49.40
CA MET A 1 1.78 30.64 48.10
C MET A 1 1.90 29.18 47.59
N GLY A 2 0.97 28.82 46.73
CA GLY A 2 0.92 27.49 46.13
C GLY A 2 1.85 27.44 44.92
N ASP A 3 2.79 26.52 44.96
CA ASP A 3 3.74 26.28 43.89
C ASP A 3 3.04 25.46 42.78
N THR A 4 2.53 26.16 41.77
CA THR A 4 2.02 25.52 40.55
C THR A 4 3.18 25.21 39.61
N GLY A 5 3.90 24.16 39.94
CA GLY A 5 4.91 23.59 39.02
C GLY A 5 4.28 23.30 37.66
N PRO A 6 4.97 23.58 36.54
CA PRO A 6 4.44 23.32 35.21
C PRO A 6 4.12 21.84 35.05
N MET A 7 2.83 21.50 34.81
CA MET A 7 2.43 20.16 34.38
C MET A 7 3.17 19.86 33.08
N ALA A 8 4.23 19.07 33.18
CA ALA A 8 4.89 18.50 32.03
C ALA A 8 3.90 17.52 31.34
N LEU A 9 3.21 18.00 30.32
CA LEU A 9 2.42 17.18 29.42
C LEU A 9 3.37 16.16 28.77
N SER A 10 3.44 14.96 29.34
CA SER A 10 4.14 13.86 28.69
C SER A 10 3.55 13.64 27.31
N PRO A 11 4.33 13.71 26.23
CA PRO A 11 3.81 13.48 24.90
C PRO A 11 3.17 12.08 24.83
N PRO A 12 2.03 11.94 24.14
CA PRO A 12 1.37 10.63 23.98
C PRO A 12 2.37 9.66 23.34
N ARG A 13 2.77 8.64 24.10
CA ARG A 13 3.64 7.56 23.60
C ARG A 13 2.80 6.72 22.63
N LEU A 14 2.94 6.95 21.35
CA LEU A 14 2.41 6.06 20.31
C LEU A 14 3.05 4.67 20.51
N ARG A 15 2.30 3.75 21.12
CA ARG A 15 2.70 2.34 21.24
C ARG A 15 2.40 1.64 19.91
N LEU A 16 3.30 1.76 18.96
CA LEU A 16 3.27 0.96 17.74
C LEU A 16 3.47 -0.52 18.11
N THR A 17 2.53 -1.35 17.73
CA THR A 17 2.51 -2.77 18.07
C THR A 17 2.70 -3.64 16.84
N ARG A 18 3.06 -4.91 17.05
CA ARG A 18 3.09 -5.90 15.96
C ARG A 18 1.72 -6.07 15.28
N LYS A 19 0.63 -5.74 15.99
CA LYS A 19 -0.74 -5.78 15.41
C LYS A 19 -0.94 -4.73 14.33
N ASP A 20 -0.37 -3.53 14.52
CA ASP A 20 -0.45 -2.46 13.53
C ASP A 20 0.25 -2.88 12.22
N TRP A 21 1.42 -3.52 12.35
CA TRP A 21 2.13 -4.10 11.23
C TRP A 21 1.33 -5.15 10.45
N ILE A 22 0.67 -6.08 11.16
CA ILE A 22 -0.20 -7.09 10.53
C ILE A 22 -1.37 -6.43 9.82
N GLY A 23 -1.98 -5.41 10.43
CA GLY A 23 -3.05 -4.62 9.83
C GLY A 23 -2.64 -4.01 8.50
N ASP A 24 -1.48 -3.35 8.46
CA ASP A 24 -0.93 -2.72 7.25
C ASP A 24 -0.65 -3.76 6.15
N ALA A 25 -0.07 -4.91 6.51
CA ALA A 25 0.21 -5.98 5.57
C ALA A 25 -1.08 -6.56 4.95
N VAL A 26 -2.12 -6.77 5.77
CA VAL A 26 -3.44 -7.23 5.30
C VAL A 26 -4.07 -6.19 4.38
N LEU A 27 -4.04 -4.90 4.74
CA LEU A 27 -4.55 -3.83 3.89
C LEU A 27 -3.80 -3.75 2.55
N THR A 28 -2.50 -3.97 2.56
CA THR A 28 -1.68 -4.04 1.34
C THR A 28 -2.11 -5.20 0.43
N ILE A 29 -2.32 -6.40 0.99
CA ILE A 29 -2.81 -7.56 0.24
C ILE A 29 -4.20 -7.29 -0.35
N VAL A 30 -5.12 -6.77 0.47
CA VAL A 30 -6.48 -6.44 0.02
C VAL A 30 -6.45 -5.39 -1.08
N GLY A 31 -5.64 -4.32 -0.93
CA GLY A 31 -5.46 -3.31 -1.96
C GLY A 31 -4.92 -3.89 -3.28
N GLY A 32 -3.89 -4.74 -3.19
CA GLY A 32 -3.36 -5.45 -4.36
C GLY A 32 -4.41 -6.33 -5.04
N ALA A 33 -5.18 -7.10 -4.27
CA ALA A 33 -6.25 -7.96 -4.80
C ALA A 33 -7.37 -7.14 -5.46
N VAL A 34 -7.77 -6.03 -4.86
CA VAL A 34 -8.77 -5.11 -5.46
C VAL A 34 -8.25 -4.54 -6.77
N CYS A 35 -6.98 -4.11 -6.83
CA CYS A 35 -6.36 -3.67 -8.07
C CYS A 35 -6.33 -4.79 -9.13
N LEU A 36 -5.99 -6.03 -8.74
CA LEU A 36 -6.00 -7.18 -9.66
C LEU A 36 -7.39 -7.39 -10.27
N VAL A 37 -8.45 -7.33 -9.48
CA VAL A 37 -9.83 -7.44 -9.97
C VAL A 37 -10.18 -6.24 -10.86
N ALA A 38 -9.80 -5.04 -10.46
CA ALA A 38 -10.11 -3.81 -11.20
C ALA A 38 -9.46 -3.76 -12.59
N VAL A 39 -8.29 -4.40 -12.76
CA VAL A 39 -7.63 -4.52 -14.09
C VAL A 39 -8.53 -5.24 -15.10
N PHE A 40 -9.37 -6.17 -14.66
CA PHE A 40 -10.29 -6.93 -15.52
C PHE A 40 -11.69 -6.28 -15.68
N LEU A 41 -11.93 -5.14 -15.04
CA LEU A 41 -13.16 -4.38 -15.20
C LEU A 41 -13.04 -3.41 -16.40
N PRO A 42 -14.18 -2.90 -16.94
CA PRO A 42 -14.14 -1.91 -18.01
C PRO A 42 -13.38 -0.64 -17.59
N TRP A 43 -12.43 -0.21 -18.42
CA TRP A 43 -11.64 1.00 -18.17
C TRP A 43 -12.16 2.24 -18.89
N ALA A 44 -12.95 2.04 -19.95
CA ALA A 44 -13.65 3.09 -20.64
C ALA A 44 -15.07 2.64 -20.98
N ASN A 45 -16.04 3.53 -20.82
CA ASN A 45 -17.41 3.33 -21.24
C ASN A 45 -17.64 4.10 -22.53
N THR A 46 -17.88 3.39 -23.64
CA THR A 46 -18.28 3.98 -24.90
C THR A 46 -19.78 3.73 -25.11
N GLU A 47 -20.61 4.69 -24.74
CA GLU A 47 -21.99 4.67 -25.16
C GLU A 47 -22.04 5.01 -26.67
N GLY A 48 -22.32 4.01 -27.51
CA GLY A 48 -22.67 4.20 -28.90
C GLY A 48 -21.65 3.86 -29.99
N ALA A 49 -20.42 3.56 -29.69
CA ALA A 49 -19.44 3.08 -30.66
C ALA A 49 -18.85 1.75 -30.17
N GLY A 50 -19.30 0.63 -30.64
CA GLY A 50 -18.88 -0.75 -30.42
C GLY A 50 -17.43 -1.08 -29.97
N LEU A 51 -16.79 -0.20 -29.30
CA LEU A 51 -15.45 -0.26 -28.75
C LEU A 51 -15.51 -0.60 -27.27
N MET A 52 -15.48 -1.91 -27.03
CA MET A 52 -14.79 -2.51 -25.91
C MET A 52 -15.41 -2.32 -24.52
N ASN A 53 -16.62 -2.80 -24.31
CA ASN A 53 -17.01 -3.33 -23.01
C ASN A 53 -16.14 -4.56 -22.72
N TYR A 54 -14.92 -4.36 -22.24
CA TYR A 54 -14.09 -5.44 -21.74
C TYR A 54 -14.71 -5.97 -20.44
N SER A 55 -15.49 -7.02 -20.56
CA SER A 55 -16.05 -7.75 -19.42
C SER A 55 -15.28 -9.05 -19.24
N LEU A 56 -15.08 -9.48 -18.00
CA LEU A 56 -14.49 -10.77 -17.63
C LEU A 56 -15.09 -12.01 -18.32
N THR A 57 -16.26 -11.85 -18.95
CA THR A 57 -16.99 -12.91 -19.62
C THR A 57 -16.57 -13.15 -21.07
N HIS A 58 -15.70 -12.32 -21.66
CA HIS A 58 -15.25 -12.47 -23.04
C HIS A 58 -13.77 -12.88 -23.11
N PRO A 59 -13.40 -13.98 -23.80
CA PRO A 59 -12.02 -14.44 -23.92
C PRO A 59 -11.09 -13.42 -24.61
N ASP A 60 -11.62 -12.56 -25.46
CA ASP A 60 -10.87 -11.48 -26.11
C ASP A 60 -10.50 -10.33 -25.16
N THR A 61 -11.12 -10.26 -23.98
CA THR A 61 -10.89 -9.21 -22.97
C THR A 61 -9.47 -9.25 -22.42
N VAL A 62 -8.98 -10.44 -22.08
CA VAL A 62 -7.63 -10.62 -21.53
C VAL A 62 -6.58 -10.23 -22.55
N ARG A 63 -6.80 -10.59 -23.82
CA ARG A 63 -5.89 -10.26 -24.91
C ARG A 63 -5.88 -8.77 -25.18
N GLY A 64 -7.04 -8.14 -25.27
CA GLY A 64 -7.16 -6.69 -25.46
C GLY A 64 -6.56 -5.90 -24.30
N LEU A 65 -6.70 -6.37 -23.06
CA LEU A 65 -6.09 -5.74 -21.90
C LEU A 65 -4.55 -5.78 -21.96
N LEU A 66 -3.97 -6.90 -22.34
CA LEU A 66 -2.53 -7.06 -22.49
C LEU A 66 -1.97 -6.26 -23.66
N GLU A 67 -2.77 -5.98 -24.68
CA GLU A 67 -2.43 -5.16 -25.83
C GLU A 67 -2.52 -3.65 -25.53
N THR A 68 -3.20 -3.24 -24.45
CA THR A 68 -3.25 -1.82 -24.05
C THR A 68 -1.96 -1.43 -23.31
N GLN A 69 -1.48 -0.22 -23.58
CA GLN A 69 -0.32 0.33 -22.89
C GLN A 69 -0.50 0.49 -21.37
N TRP A 70 -1.73 0.42 -20.85
CA TRP A 70 -2.05 0.56 -19.41
C TRP A 70 -2.28 -0.79 -18.72
N GLY A 71 -2.78 -1.79 -19.42
CA GLY A 71 -3.18 -3.07 -18.84
C GLY A 71 -2.01 -3.82 -18.21
N LEU A 72 -0.92 -3.97 -18.94
CA LEU A 72 0.27 -4.67 -18.46
C LEU A 72 0.95 -3.95 -17.28
N PRO A 73 1.18 -2.62 -17.31
CA PRO A 73 1.70 -1.92 -16.15
C PRO A 73 0.78 -2.00 -14.91
N ALA A 74 -0.54 -1.85 -15.08
CA ALA A 74 -1.49 -1.96 -13.98
C ALA A 74 -1.47 -3.37 -13.35
N LEU A 75 -1.47 -4.41 -14.16
CA LEU A 75 -1.39 -5.81 -13.71
C LEU A 75 -0.10 -6.07 -12.95
N SER A 76 1.05 -5.65 -13.50
CA SER A 76 2.36 -5.88 -12.87
C SER A 76 2.48 -5.17 -11.52
N LEU A 77 1.99 -3.94 -11.42
CA LEU A 77 1.97 -3.18 -10.16
C LEU A 77 1.03 -3.82 -9.13
N ALA A 78 -0.16 -4.29 -9.54
CA ALA A 78 -1.09 -4.96 -8.65
C ALA A 78 -0.52 -6.27 -8.09
N VAL A 79 0.17 -7.07 -8.94
CA VAL A 79 0.90 -8.27 -8.50
C VAL A 79 2.02 -7.90 -7.53
N ALA A 80 2.81 -6.88 -7.84
CA ALA A 80 3.92 -6.43 -6.99
C ALA A 80 3.43 -6.01 -5.59
N VAL A 81 2.32 -5.27 -5.51
CA VAL A 81 1.69 -4.88 -4.23
C VAL A 81 1.22 -6.09 -3.45
N SER A 82 0.54 -7.05 -4.12
CA SER A 82 0.05 -8.27 -3.46
C SER A 82 1.21 -9.10 -2.89
N VAL A 83 2.28 -9.27 -3.66
CA VAL A 83 3.49 -9.98 -3.23
C VAL A 83 4.17 -9.23 -2.08
N ALA A 84 4.29 -7.90 -2.15
CA ALA A 84 4.85 -7.10 -1.07
C ALA A 84 4.07 -7.30 0.24
N GLY A 85 2.74 -7.27 0.20
CA GLY A 85 1.89 -7.52 1.37
C GLY A 85 2.09 -8.91 1.97
N VAL A 86 2.19 -9.96 1.15
CA VAL A 86 2.48 -11.33 1.61
C VAL A 86 3.87 -11.41 2.25
N LEU A 87 4.88 -10.79 1.64
CA LEU A 87 6.22 -10.73 2.19
C LEU A 87 6.28 -9.95 3.51
N MET A 88 5.50 -8.88 3.65
CA MET A 88 5.38 -8.14 4.91
C MET A 88 4.87 -9.04 6.04
N LEU A 89 3.87 -9.90 5.78
CA LEU A 89 3.38 -10.87 6.78
C LEU A 89 4.44 -11.92 7.12
N ALA A 90 5.16 -12.42 6.13
CA ALA A 90 6.13 -13.51 6.30
C ALA A 90 7.40 -13.04 7.03
N ILE A 91 7.91 -11.86 6.70
CA ILE A 91 9.21 -11.37 7.19
C ILE A 91 9.06 -10.62 8.53
N GLY A 92 7.91 -9.96 8.72
CA GLY A 92 7.67 -9.12 9.88
C GLY A 92 8.36 -7.74 9.81
N PRO A 93 8.19 -6.92 10.87
CA PRO A 93 8.74 -5.58 10.91
C PRO A 93 10.27 -5.63 11.06
N GLY A 94 10.99 -4.91 10.19
CA GLY A 94 12.43 -4.87 10.16
C GLY A 94 12.95 -4.00 9.01
N ARG A 95 14.23 -4.07 8.69
CA ARG A 95 14.81 -3.30 7.58
C ARG A 95 14.12 -3.62 6.26
N LEU A 96 13.83 -4.89 6.01
CA LEU A 96 13.08 -5.33 4.83
C LEU A 96 11.63 -4.82 4.88
N GLY A 97 11.02 -4.73 6.05
CA GLY A 97 9.71 -4.13 6.22
C GLY A 97 9.65 -2.66 5.78
N VAL A 98 10.68 -1.87 6.10
CA VAL A 98 10.78 -0.47 5.61
C VAL A 98 10.84 -0.45 4.09
N VAL A 99 11.68 -1.30 3.49
CA VAL A 99 11.80 -1.38 2.02
C VAL A 99 10.49 -1.79 1.37
N LEU A 100 9.80 -2.81 1.91
CA LEU A 100 8.51 -3.26 1.39
C LEU A 100 7.43 -2.18 1.51
N GLY A 101 7.39 -1.44 2.62
CA GLY A 101 6.49 -0.29 2.77
C GLY A 101 6.75 0.80 1.72
N LEU A 102 8.01 1.16 1.50
CA LEU A 102 8.39 2.13 0.45
C LEU A 102 8.06 1.62 -0.96
N LEU A 103 8.26 0.33 -1.23
CA LEU A 103 7.87 -0.28 -2.51
C LEU A 103 6.35 -0.26 -2.70
N THR A 104 5.56 -0.52 -1.64
CA THR A 104 4.10 -0.42 -1.69
C THR A 104 3.66 1.01 -1.99
N MET A 105 4.28 2.01 -1.35
CA MET A 105 4.03 3.42 -1.62
C MET A 105 4.36 3.77 -3.08
N ALA A 106 5.54 3.38 -3.58
CA ALA A 106 5.96 3.64 -4.95
C ALA A 106 5.04 2.97 -5.98
N ALA A 107 4.63 1.72 -5.72
CA ALA A 107 3.65 1.02 -6.56
C ALA A 107 2.28 1.70 -6.53
N GLY A 108 1.82 2.19 -5.38
CA GLY A 108 0.61 3.00 -5.26
C GLY A 108 0.64 4.24 -6.13
N VAL A 109 1.75 4.98 -6.12
CA VAL A 109 1.96 6.14 -7.01
C VAL A 109 1.92 5.70 -8.47
N GLY A 110 2.61 4.61 -8.83
CA GLY A 110 2.60 4.06 -10.19
C GLY A 110 1.19 3.72 -10.66
N ILE A 111 0.38 3.08 -9.81
CA ILE A 111 -1.03 2.74 -10.07
C ILE A 111 -1.85 4.00 -10.32
N VAL A 112 -1.67 5.05 -9.51
CA VAL A 112 -2.35 6.35 -9.70
C VAL A 112 -1.99 6.97 -11.05
N LEU A 113 -0.71 6.96 -11.42
CA LEU A 113 -0.25 7.54 -12.69
C LEU A 113 -0.84 6.79 -13.89
N VAL A 114 -0.83 5.45 -13.87
CA VAL A 114 -1.42 4.62 -14.93
C VAL A 114 -2.93 4.86 -15.04
N ALA A 115 -3.65 4.87 -13.92
CA ALA A 115 -5.10 5.10 -13.91
C ALA A 115 -5.46 6.52 -14.37
N ARG A 116 -4.68 7.53 -13.97
CA ARG A 116 -4.85 8.92 -14.41
C ARG A 116 -4.64 9.07 -15.92
N ASP A 117 -3.58 8.46 -16.46
CA ASP A 117 -3.27 8.51 -17.88
C ASP A 117 -4.38 7.84 -18.71
N ALA A 118 -4.83 6.66 -18.28
CA ALA A 118 -5.93 5.95 -18.91
C ALA A 118 -7.25 6.76 -18.87
N THR A 119 -7.56 7.40 -17.74
CA THR A 119 -8.74 8.28 -17.60
C THR A 119 -8.63 9.51 -18.51
N GLY A 120 -7.46 10.13 -18.57
CA GLY A 120 -7.18 11.28 -19.45
C GLY A 120 -7.36 10.92 -20.93
N ALA A 121 -6.88 9.75 -21.33
CA ALA A 121 -7.07 9.25 -22.70
C ALA A 121 -8.55 8.99 -23.02
N ALA A 122 -9.32 8.41 -22.09
CA ALA A 122 -10.76 8.20 -22.26
C ALA A 122 -11.51 9.52 -22.47
N TYR A 123 -11.25 10.53 -21.65
CA TYR A 123 -11.85 11.86 -21.81
C TYR A 123 -11.42 12.54 -23.12
N GLY A 124 -10.17 12.40 -23.54
CA GLY A 124 -9.68 12.93 -24.83
C GLY A 124 -10.39 12.32 -26.03
N LEU A 125 -10.93 11.12 -25.92
CA LEU A 125 -11.73 10.43 -26.93
C LEU A 125 -13.24 10.70 -26.81
N GLY A 126 -13.67 11.55 -25.86
CA GLY A 126 -15.09 11.85 -25.62
C GLY A 126 -15.84 10.71 -24.93
N THR A 127 -15.11 9.78 -24.28
CA THR A 127 -15.68 8.66 -23.53
C THR A 127 -15.60 8.92 -22.02
N GLN A 128 -16.37 8.16 -21.23
CA GLN A 128 -16.29 8.24 -19.77
C GLN A 128 -15.31 7.21 -19.22
N ALA A 129 -14.65 7.56 -18.09
CA ALA A 129 -13.81 6.61 -17.37
C ALA A 129 -14.66 5.44 -16.85
N GLY A 130 -14.21 4.23 -17.13
CA GLY A 130 -14.86 3.01 -16.68
C GLY A 130 -14.58 2.70 -15.21
N LEU A 131 -15.39 1.79 -14.65
CA LEU A 131 -15.33 1.40 -13.25
C LEU A 131 -13.94 0.87 -12.85
N GLY A 132 -13.27 0.12 -13.73
CA GLY A 132 -11.94 -0.41 -13.51
C GLY A 132 -10.89 0.68 -13.27
N ALA A 133 -10.86 1.72 -14.10
CA ALA A 133 -9.95 2.85 -13.95
C ALA A 133 -10.21 3.62 -12.65
N VAL A 134 -11.49 3.84 -12.31
CA VAL A 134 -11.88 4.56 -11.08
C VAL A 134 -11.46 3.78 -9.83
N ILE A 135 -11.77 2.48 -9.75
CA ILE A 135 -11.38 1.63 -8.61
C ILE A 135 -9.85 1.58 -8.50
N THR A 136 -9.14 1.41 -9.61
CA THR A 136 -7.67 1.37 -9.64
C THR A 136 -7.08 2.69 -9.13
N LEU A 137 -7.62 3.83 -9.54
CA LEU A 137 -7.20 5.15 -9.07
C LEU A 137 -7.36 5.29 -7.55
N PHE A 138 -8.57 5.01 -7.02
CA PHE A 138 -8.84 5.12 -5.58
C PHE A 138 -7.96 4.17 -4.77
N THR A 139 -7.79 2.93 -5.23
CA THR A 139 -6.94 1.95 -4.54
C THR A 139 -5.48 2.40 -4.54
N GLY A 140 -4.98 2.93 -5.65
CA GLY A 140 -3.63 3.50 -5.72
C GLY A 140 -3.43 4.64 -4.73
N VAL A 141 -4.39 5.57 -4.63
CA VAL A 141 -4.36 6.67 -3.66
C VAL A 141 -4.32 6.16 -2.22
N LEU A 142 -5.06 5.09 -1.89
CA LEU A 142 -5.05 4.49 -0.55
C LEU A 142 -3.74 3.73 -0.25
N LEU A 143 -3.12 3.11 -1.24
CA LEU A 143 -1.87 2.37 -1.07
C LEU A 143 -0.68 3.28 -0.72
N VAL A 144 -0.70 4.54 -1.13
CA VAL A 144 0.37 5.50 -0.82
C VAL A 144 0.50 5.72 0.70
N PRO A 145 -0.54 6.16 1.44
CA PRO A 145 -0.43 6.33 2.88
C PRO A 145 -0.23 5.01 3.63
N ILE A 146 -0.80 3.88 3.16
CA ILE A 146 -0.58 2.57 3.75
C ILE A 146 0.89 2.19 3.66
N GLY A 147 1.52 2.32 2.50
CA GLY A 147 2.94 2.03 2.32
C GLY A 147 3.84 2.92 3.17
N LEU A 148 3.51 4.22 3.27
CA LEU A 148 4.23 5.16 4.12
C LEU A 148 4.09 4.80 5.61
N ALA A 149 2.87 4.48 6.07
CA ALA A 149 2.61 4.05 7.44
C ALA A 149 3.38 2.77 7.78
N SER A 150 3.36 1.78 6.89
CA SER A 150 4.11 0.54 7.05
C SER A 150 5.62 0.77 7.18
N ALA A 151 6.19 1.64 6.33
CA ALA A 151 7.60 2.00 6.41
C ALA A 151 7.93 2.71 7.74
N ALA A 152 7.06 3.61 8.19
CA ALA A 152 7.21 4.32 9.46
C ALA A 152 7.13 3.38 10.68
N VAL A 153 6.15 2.46 10.69
CA VAL A 153 5.98 1.45 11.75
C VAL A 153 7.22 0.55 11.82
N ALA A 154 7.66 0.02 10.68
CA ALA A 154 8.86 -0.83 10.64
C ALA A 154 10.12 -0.08 11.06
N GLY A 155 10.28 1.18 10.66
CA GLY A 155 11.40 2.05 11.06
C GLY A 155 11.39 2.36 12.55
N ALA A 156 10.23 2.67 13.11
CA ALA A 156 10.07 2.94 14.54
C ALA A 156 10.39 1.70 15.39
N LEU A 157 9.90 0.53 15.01
CA LEU A 157 10.18 -0.73 15.70
C LEU A 157 11.67 -1.10 15.65
N LEU A 158 12.38 -0.77 14.55
CA LEU A 158 13.82 -0.93 14.46
C LEU A 158 14.58 0.01 15.40
N TYR A 159 14.15 1.27 15.50
CA TYR A 159 14.82 2.28 16.30
C TYR A 159 14.64 1.99 17.80
N PHE A 160 13.41 1.82 18.25
CA PHE A 160 13.11 1.57 19.67
C PHE A 160 13.49 0.17 20.15
N GLY A 161 13.49 -0.84 19.26
CA GLY A 161 13.97 -2.18 19.59
C GLY A 161 15.49 -2.22 19.89
N ARG A 162 16.26 -1.28 19.36
CA ARG A 162 17.69 -1.15 19.65
C ARG A 162 17.97 -0.53 21.04
N GLU A 163 17.15 0.42 21.47
CA GLU A 163 17.35 1.09 22.78
C GLU A 163 17.09 0.12 23.93
N ALA A 164 16.12 -0.80 23.80
CA ALA A 164 15.80 -1.79 24.83
C ALA A 164 16.92 -2.83 25.07
N THR A 165 17.83 -3.02 24.10
CA THR A 165 18.96 -3.96 24.23
C THR A 165 20.26 -3.31 24.73
N THR A 166 20.30 -2.00 24.86
CA THR A 166 21.48 -1.23 25.29
C THR A 166 21.43 -0.82 26.75
N ASP A 167 20.35 -1.09 27.48
CA ASP A 167 20.32 -0.87 28.92
C ASP A 167 21.32 -1.82 29.60
N PRO A 168 22.32 -1.29 30.35
CA PRO A 168 23.27 -2.12 31.08
C PRO A 168 22.50 -2.99 32.08
N PRO A 169 22.92 -4.24 32.30
CA PRO A 169 22.27 -5.11 33.27
C PRO A 169 22.23 -4.41 34.62
N ALA A 170 21.04 -4.40 35.25
CA ALA A 170 20.83 -3.77 36.54
C ALA A 170 21.92 -4.26 37.54
N PRO A 171 22.56 -3.34 38.28
CA PRO A 171 23.65 -3.70 39.21
C PRO A 171 23.08 -4.49 40.38
N GLY A 172 22.87 -5.76 40.25
CA GLY A 172 22.29 -6.63 41.28
C GLY A 172 22.34 -8.12 40.94
N ASN A 173 22.60 -8.48 39.70
CA ASN A 173 22.64 -9.89 39.27
C ASN A 173 24.08 -10.37 38.99
N ALA A 174 25.05 -9.96 39.80
CA ALA A 174 26.34 -10.60 39.78
C ALA A 174 26.18 -12.01 40.43
N PRO A 175 26.61 -13.11 39.77
CA PRO A 175 26.57 -14.43 40.39
C PRO A 175 27.42 -14.42 41.65
N PRO A 176 26.99 -15.09 42.77
CA PRO A 176 27.78 -15.20 43.97
C PRO A 176 29.10 -15.90 43.65
N SER A 177 30.22 -15.27 44.08
CA SER A 177 31.58 -15.79 43.99
C SER A 177 31.77 -17.05 44.78
#